data_b69cb794595e9f5aeedfe52af08ac9d9
#
_entry.id   b69cb794595e9f5aeedfe52af08ac9d9
#
_cell.length_a   1.000
_cell.length_b   1.000
_cell.length_c   1.000
_cell.angle_alpha   90.00
_cell.angle_beta   90.00
_cell.angle_gamma   90.00
#
_symmetry.space_group_name_H-M   'P 1'
#
loop_
_entity.id
_entity.type
_entity.pdbx_description
1 polymer ?
#
loop_
_entity_poly.entity_id
_entity_poly.type
_entity_poly.pdbx_seq_one_letter_code
_entity_poly.pdbx_strand_id
1 'polypeptide(L)'
;MKRLLTSVALACLLAACATAPAPFMYTAPAQPEGSSGYAAKPGWATDKFAVAAANPLASDAGLQVLRAGGSAIDAAVAVQMVLTLVEPQSSGIGGGAFMLHSAGSKVEAFDGRETAPAGVDENLFIGMDGKPMAFYDGVVGGRGVGVPGVVKMLEVAHKQYGKLPWEQLFIPAITLAESGFKVSPRLAMQLKSDAHLKKDPAAAAYYFQPDGSSLEPGTLLKNPALAEVLRQIAAKGANAMHEGSIAQAMVKKVQGHLTNPGKLSMNDLSGYQVKKREPLCSDYFAAHSAYKICGMPPPSSGAIAVGQILGILANTNAATLPPVDGMSGVAGSVMGSGQTPSADWLHLYTEASRLAFADRAQYLGDPDFVTAPGGNWMSLLAPTYLSDRAKLIAQQPGGQSMKTAKPGVPGAVKTSYAPMPNQPEYGTSHISIMDGFGNAIALTSTVEDAFGARQLTDGGTGKAGGFFLNNQLTDFSFAPMDAEGKPMANRVQPGKRPRSSMAPTLVFDKATNKIVMTGGSMGGALIIHHTAKLLFSTLNWGLNAQQAIDLPNFGSLNGPSLLEEKRFSPATVEALRARGAEVREMNMTSGLQAIQKTEKGFFGGADPRREGVVLGD
;
A
#
# COMPACT_ATOMS: atom_id res chain seq x y z
N MET A 1 -45.01 29.62 71.27
CA MET A 1 -45.30 28.27 70.75
C MET A 1 -45.06 28.26 69.24
N LYS A 2 -43.89 27.92 68.85
CA LYS A 2 -43.48 27.85 67.42
C LYS A 2 -43.29 26.37 67.04
N ARG A 3 -44.05 25.88 66.08
CA ARG A 3 -43.90 24.55 65.50
C ARG A 3 -42.83 24.62 64.42
N LEU A 4 -41.74 23.86 64.55
CA LEU A 4 -40.78 23.57 63.56
C LEU A 4 -41.37 22.50 62.58
N LEU A 5 -41.45 22.84 61.34
CA LEU A 5 -41.67 21.89 60.21
C LEU A 5 -40.29 21.49 59.62
N THR A 6 -39.93 20.25 59.87
CA THR A 6 -38.73 19.63 59.22
C THR A 6 -39.16 19.03 57.92
N SER A 7 -38.68 19.66 56.78
CA SER A 7 -38.82 19.12 55.42
C SER A 7 -37.72 18.11 55.19
N VAL A 8 -38.05 16.85 55.05
CA VAL A 8 -37.15 15.79 54.57
C VAL A 8 -37.12 15.86 53.05
N ALA A 9 -36.02 16.33 52.51
CA ALA A 9 -35.74 16.26 51.08
C ALA A 9 -35.25 14.85 50.72
N LEU A 10 -36.11 14.07 50.06
CA LEU A 10 -35.78 12.77 49.50
C LEU A 10 -34.99 13.00 48.20
N ALA A 11 -33.65 12.91 48.25
CA ALA A 11 -32.79 12.93 47.09
C ALA A 11 -32.89 11.58 46.37
N CYS A 12 -33.67 11.51 45.31
CA CYS A 12 -33.62 10.39 44.36
C CYS A 12 -32.28 10.42 43.62
N LEU A 13 -31.34 9.61 44.06
CA LEU A 13 -30.16 9.23 43.30
C LEU A 13 -30.63 8.32 42.14
N LEU A 14 -30.87 8.91 40.99
CA LEU A 14 -30.93 8.20 39.71
C LEU A 14 -29.51 7.73 39.40
N ALA A 15 -29.15 6.55 39.87
CA ALA A 15 -28.00 5.81 39.36
C ALA A 15 -28.34 5.42 37.92
N ALA A 16 -27.90 6.23 36.98
CA ALA A 16 -27.83 5.84 35.57
C ALA A 16 -26.84 4.66 35.50
N CYS A 17 -27.37 3.44 35.51
CA CYS A 17 -26.62 2.27 35.08
C CYS A 17 -26.28 2.52 33.63
N ALA A 18 -25.13 3.11 33.36
CA ALA A 18 -24.50 3.03 32.06
C ALA A 18 -24.22 1.54 31.84
N THR A 19 -25.14 0.86 31.16
CA THR A 19 -24.86 -0.49 30.64
C THR A 19 -23.62 -0.37 29.79
N ALA A 20 -22.54 -1.05 30.21
CA ALA A 20 -21.36 -1.17 29.39
C ALA A 20 -21.81 -1.61 27.97
N PRO A 21 -21.30 -0.99 26.92
CA PRO A 21 -21.64 -1.39 25.55
C PRO A 21 -21.39 -2.91 25.44
N ALA A 22 -22.32 -3.60 24.79
CA ALA A 22 -22.20 -5.04 24.56
C ALA A 22 -20.83 -5.32 23.88
N PRO A 23 -20.13 -6.38 24.29
CA PRO A 23 -18.85 -6.70 23.67
C PRO A 23 -19.04 -6.94 22.17
N PHE A 24 -18.08 -6.47 21.37
CA PHE A 24 -18.08 -6.69 19.92
C PHE A 24 -18.09 -8.19 19.62
N MET A 25 -19.06 -8.61 18.82
CA MET A 25 -19.23 -10.00 18.37
C MET A 25 -19.01 -10.05 16.86
N TYR A 26 -18.02 -10.81 16.41
CA TYR A 26 -17.78 -11.06 14.98
C TYR A 26 -18.51 -12.31 14.52
N THR A 27 -19.24 -12.20 13.42
CA THR A 27 -19.84 -13.35 12.73
C THR A 27 -19.14 -13.51 11.39
N ALA A 28 -18.42 -14.63 11.21
CA ALA A 28 -17.75 -14.92 9.96
C ALA A 28 -18.79 -15.00 8.82
N PRO A 29 -18.66 -14.21 7.75
CA PRO A 29 -19.59 -14.24 6.62
C PRO A 29 -19.41 -15.52 5.80
N ALA A 30 -20.44 -15.87 5.02
CA ALA A 30 -20.27 -16.85 3.95
C ALA A 30 -19.21 -16.32 2.98
N GLN A 31 -18.12 -17.07 2.82
CA GLN A 31 -17.05 -16.67 1.92
C GLN A 31 -17.50 -16.85 0.48
N PRO A 32 -17.58 -15.78 -0.35
CA PRO A 32 -17.97 -15.89 -1.75
C PRO A 32 -16.94 -16.70 -2.54
N GLU A 33 -17.35 -17.25 -3.67
CA GLU A 33 -16.38 -17.76 -4.64
C GLU A 33 -15.51 -16.61 -5.14
N GLY A 34 -14.19 -16.78 -5.03
CA GLY A 34 -13.23 -15.80 -5.51
C GLY A 34 -13.09 -15.87 -7.04
N SER A 35 -12.81 -14.72 -7.66
CA SER A 35 -12.49 -14.66 -9.08
C SER A 35 -11.07 -15.14 -9.35
N SER A 36 -10.88 -15.96 -10.37
CA SER A 36 -9.57 -16.45 -10.84
C SER A 36 -8.96 -15.59 -11.96
N GLY A 37 -9.35 -14.34 -12.05
CA GLY A 37 -8.86 -13.43 -13.09
C GLY A 37 -9.60 -12.11 -13.06
N TYR A 38 -9.67 -11.42 -14.21
CA TYR A 38 -10.43 -10.19 -14.34
C TYR A 38 -11.94 -10.47 -14.17
N ALA A 39 -12.55 -9.85 -13.16
CA ALA A 39 -13.98 -9.91 -12.91
C ALA A 39 -14.54 -8.49 -12.80
N ALA A 40 -15.45 -8.13 -13.68
CA ALA A 40 -16.11 -6.82 -13.64
C ALA A 40 -16.74 -6.56 -12.26
N LYS A 41 -16.57 -5.35 -11.75
CA LYS A 41 -17.11 -4.90 -10.47
C LYS A 41 -18.16 -3.81 -10.70
N PRO A 42 -19.28 -3.83 -9.95
CA PRO A 42 -20.35 -2.85 -10.17
C PRO A 42 -20.02 -1.45 -9.62
N GLY A 43 -19.01 -1.35 -8.72
CA GLY A 43 -18.92 -0.24 -7.78
C GLY A 43 -20.03 -0.32 -6.71
N TRP A 44 -19.83 0.36 -5.58
CA TRP A 44 -20.74 0.23 -4.44
C TRP A 44 -21.10 1.59 -3.85
N ALA A 45 -22.39 1.91 -3.85
CA ALA A 45 -22.92 3.05 -3.12
C ALA A 45 -23.21 2.65 -1.67
N THR A 46 -22.84 3.50 -0.72
CA THR A 46 -23.09 3.34 0.72
C THR A 46 -23.46 4.68 1.34
N ASP A 47 -24.21 4.70 2.43
CA ASP A 47 -24.74 5.95 2.99
C ASP A 47 -23.93 6.47 4.20
N LYS A 48 -23.56 5.58 5.13
CA LYS A 48 -23.00 5.98 6.44
C LYS A 48 -21.48 5.87 6.53
N PHE A 49 -20.94 4.81 5.98
CA PHE A 49 -19.49 4.51 5.99
C PHE A 49 -19.16 3.50 4.90
N ALA A 50 -17.88 3.39 4.57
CA ALA A 50 -17.40 2.44 3.56
C ALA A 50 -16.01 1.90 3.91
N VAL A 51 -15.80 0.61 3.62
CA VAL A 51 -14.53 -0.11 3.73
C VAL A 51 -14.22 -0.78 2.40
N ALA A 52 -13.05 -0.46 1.82
CA ALA A 52 -12.52 -1.09 0.62
C ALA A 52 -11.19 -1.78 0.97
N ALA A 53 -11.11 -3.08 0.78
CA ALA A 53 -9.91 -3.86 1.04
C ALA A 53 -9.72 -4.97 -0.01
N ALA A 54 -8.51 -5.56 -0.04
CA ALA A 54 -8.08 -6.49 -1.08
C ALA A 54 -8.78 -7.86 -1.03
N ASN A 55 -9.50 -8.17 0.06
CA ASN A 55 -10.20 -9.44 0.23
C ASN A 55 -11.56 -9.22 0.91
N PRO A 56 -12.64 -9.91 0.47
CA PRO A 56 -13.98 -9.75 1.04
C PRO A 56 -14.09 -9.97 2.55
N LEU A 57 -13.37 -10.97 3.09
CA LEU A 57 -13.36 -11.23 4.55
C LEU A 57 -12.73 -10.07 5.33
N ALA A 58 -11.72 -9.42 4.75
CA ALA A 58 -11.10 -8.27 5.37
C ALA A 58 -12.02 -7.03 5.32
N SER A 59 -12.69 -6.78 4.19
CA SER A 59 -13.69 -5.71 4.09
C SER A 59 -14.84 -5.93 5.06
N ASP A 60 -15.31 -7.17 5.22
CA ASP A 60 -16.38 -7.52 6.17
C ASP A 60 -15.96 -7.31 7.64
N ALA A 61 -14.74 -7.67 8.01
CA ALA A 61 -14.23 -7.41 9.35
C ALA A 61 -14.25 -5.91 9.69
N GLY A 62 -13.82 -5.08 8.75
CA GLY A 62 -13.90 -3.62 8.88
C GLY A 62 -15.33 -3.10 8.97
N LEU A 63 -16.23 -3.63 8.14
CA LEU A 63 -17.66 -3.29 8.17
C LEU A 63 -18.28 -3.59 9.54
N GLN A 64 -18.05 -4.79 10.09
CA GLN A 64 -18.61 -5.17 11.38
C GLN A 64 -18.07 -4.31 12.52
N VAL A 65 -16.78 -3.92 12.47
CA VAL A 65 -16.20 -2.98 13.44
C VAL A 65 -16.86 -1.60 13.34
N LEU A 66 -17.09 -1.07 12.13
CA LEU A 66 -17.78 0.22 11.96
C LEU A 66 -19.23 0.16 12.45
N ARG A 67 -19.95 -0.94 12.18
CA ARG A 67 -21.31 -1.19 12.69
C ARG A 67 -21.38 -1.23 14.22
N ALA A 68 -20.32 -1.74 14.86
CA ALA A 68 -20.19 -1.74 16.32
C ALA A 68 -19.84 -0.36 16.91
N GLY A 69 -19.75 0.69 16.09
CA GLY A 69 -19.41 2.06 16.52
C GLY A 69 -17.90 2.35 16.54
N GLY A 70 -17.09 1.49 15.93
CA GLY A 70 -15.66 1.72 15.76
C GLY A 70 -15.34 2.88 14.82
N SER A 71 -14.15 3.45 14.98
CA SER A 71 -13.58 4.46 14.09
C SER A 71 -12.96 3.82 12.84
N ALA A 72 -12.58 4.65 11.87
CA ALA A 72 -11.80 4.21 10.71
C ALA A 72 -10.48 3.53 11.11
N ILE A 73 -9.83 3.98 12.21
CA ILE A 73 -8.63 3.34 12.75
C ILE A 73 -8.94 1.94 13.29
N ASP A 74 -10.03 1.78 14.06
CA ASP A 74 -10.43 0.47 14.58
C ASP A 74 -10.69 -0.51 13.44
N ALA A 75 -11.43 -0.07 12.43
CA ALA A 75 -11.67 -0.87 11.23
C ALA A 75 -10.38 -1.24 10.49
N ALA A 76 -9.42 -0.30 10.36
CA ALA A 76 -8.14 -0.58 9.72
C ALA A 76 -7.32 -1.64 10.46
N VAL A 77 -7.34 -1.65 11.81
CA VAL A 77 -6.70 -2.70 12.61
C VAL A 77 -7.31 -4.06 12.27
N ALA A 78 -8.64 -4.20 12.33
CA ALA A 78 -9.32 -5.46 12.06
C ALA A 78 -9.08 -5.95 10.62
N VAL A 79 -9.16 -5.05 9.64
CA VAL A 79 -8.88 -5.33 8.22
C VAL A 79 -7.46 -5.86 8.05
N GLN A 80 -6.45 -5.19 8.64
CA GLN A 80 -5.05 -5.59 8.51
C GLN A 80 -4.77 -6.94 9.16
N MET A 81 -5.36 -7.23 10.32
CA MET A 81 -5.20 -8.53 10.97
C MET A 81 -5.79 -9.66 10.12
N VAL A 82 -6.97 -9.44 9.50
CA VAL A 82 -7.57 -10.42 8.59
C VAL A 82 -6.75 -10.57 7.31
N LEU A 83 -6.22 -9.49 6.72
CA LEU A 83 -5.34 -9.57 5.55
C LEU A 83 -4.07 -10.40 5.82
N THR A 84 -3.51 -10.35 7.04
CA THR A 84 -2.38 -11.22 7.43
C THR A 84 -2.71 -12.71 7.24
N LEU A 85 -3.98 -13.07 7.43
CA LEU A 85 -4.45 -14.46 7.29
C LEU A 85 -4.80 -14.82 5.84
N VAL A 86 -5.59 -13.97 5.15
CA VAL A 86 -6.23 -14.30 3.88
C VAL A 86 -5.45 -13.81 2.65
N GLU A 87 -4.54 -12.84 2.82
CA GLU A 87 -3.61 -12.33 1.80
C GLU A 87 -2.14 -12.36 2.28
N PRO A 88 -1.65 -13.49 2.82
CA PRO A 88 -0.30 -13.59 3.40
C PRO A 88 0.81 -13.36 2.36
N GLN A 89 0.51 -13.50 1.08
CA GLN A 89 1.42 -13.20 -0.02
C GLN A 89 1.62 -11.70 -0.26
N SER A 90 0.79 -10.83 0.33
CA SER A 90 0.79 -9.40 0.02
C SER A 90 1.18 -8.53 1.21
N SER A 91 0.65 -8.80 2.40
CA SER A 91 0.87 -8.01 3.61
C SER A 91 0.66 -8.84 4.87
N GLY A 92 1.13 -8.33 6.01
CA GLY A 92 0.92 -9.01 7.27
C GLY A 92 1.68 -8.40 8.44
N ILE A 93 1.48 -8.95 9.63
CA ILE A 93 2.08 -8.46 10.88
C ILE A 93 3.62 -8.52 10.90
N GLY A 94 4.22 -9.34 10.05
CA GLY A 94 5.69 -9.41 9.89
C GLY A 94 6.26 -8.36 8.93
N GLY A 95 5.45 -7.41 8.46
CA GLY A 95 5.81 -6.36 7.51
C GLY A 95 5.66 -4.95 8.07
N GLY A 96 5.56 -3.98 7.16
CA GLY A 96 5.36 -2.58 7.46
C GLY A 96 4.23 -1.93 6.68
N ALA A 97 3.97 -0.65 6.98
CA ALA A 97 2.91 0.09 6.33
C ALA A 97 3.15 1.60 6.39
N PHE A 98 2.46 2.30 5.49
CA PHE A 98 2.21 3.73 5.59
C PHE A 98 0.71 4.00 5.68
N MET A 99 0.33 4.92 6.54
CA MET A 99 -1.06 5.31 6.70
C MET A 99 -1.22 6.82 6.77
N LEU A 100 -2.16 7.33 5.99
CA LEU A 100 -2.72 8.66 6.18
C LEU A 100 -4.06 8.54 6.91
N HIS A 101 -4.25 9.38 7.91
CA HIS A 101 -5.50 9.52 8.64
C HIS A 101 -5.97 10.96 8.59
N SER A 102 -7.23 11.18 8.26
CA SER A 102 -7.89 12.48 8.31
C SER A 102 -8.97 12.47 9.38
N ALA A 103 -8.88 13.44 10.30
CA ALA A 103 -9.94 13.77 11.23
C ALA A 103 -10.36 15.23 10.97
N GLY A 104 -11.48 15.41 10.30
CA GLY A 104 -11.88 16.72 9.77
C GLY A 104 -10.85 17.23 8.75
N SER A 105 -10.30 18.41 8.98
CA SER A 105 -9.29 19.03 8.10
C SER A 105 -7.85 18.65 8.43
N LYS A 106 -7.61 18.02 9.60
CA LYS A 106 -6.28 17.58 10.03
C LYS A 106 -5.91 16.28 9.35
N VAL A 107 -4.76 16.24 8.70
CA VAL A 107 -4.18 15.03 8.12
C VAL A 107 -2.92 14.67 8.90
N GLU A 108 -2.77 13.39 9.23
CA GLU A 108 -1.57 12.85 9.87
C GLU A 108 -1.02 11.68 9.05
N ALA A 109 0.30 11.60 8.96
CA ALA A 109 1.01 10.51 8.29
C ALA A 109 1.75 9.65 9.32
N PHE A 110 1.41 8.36 9.34
CA PHE A 110 2.02 7.36 10.21
C PHE A 110 2.96 6.48 9.39
N ASP A 111 4.22 6.44 9.81
CA ASP A 111 5.30 5.68 9.18
C ASP A 111 5.65 4.47 10.04
N GLY A 112 5.09 3.32 9.67
CA GLY A 112 5.39 2.00 10.19
C GLY A 112 6.30 1.19 9.25
N ARG A 113 7.12 1.88 8.43
CA ARG A 113 8.09 1.24 7.53
C ARG A 113 9.15 0.48 8.33
N GLU A 114 9.61 -0.61 7.79
CA GLU A 114 10.67 -1.40 8.36
C GLU A 114 11.98 -0.61 8.42
N THR A 115 12.79 -0.88 9.45
CA THR A 115 14.13 -0.35 9.55
C THR A 115 15.18 -1.43 9.31
N ALA A 116 16.31 -1.05 8.74
CA ALA A 116 17.46 -1.93 8.63
C ALA A 116 18.02 -2.24 10.03
N PRO A 117 18.33 -3.51 10.36
CA PRO A 117 18.99 -3.87 11.62
C PRO A 117 20.31 -3.13 11.84
N ALA A 118 20.69 -2.92 13.09
CA ALA A 118 21.96 -2.25 13.44
C ALA A 118 23.20 -3.00 12.96
N GLY A 119 23.09 -4.31 12.76
CA GLY A 119 24.21 -5.17 12.35
C GLY A 119 24.46 -5.24 10.84
N VAL A 120 23.75 -4.45 10.01
CA VAL A 120 23.99 -4.38 8.55
C VAL A 120 24.85 -3.18 8.18
N ASP A 121 25.44 -3.23 7.00
CA ASP A 121 26.14 -2.11 6.37
C ASP A 121 25.71 -1.94 4.91
N GLU A 122 26.34 -0.99 4.21
CA GLU A 122 25.99 -0.67 2.81
C GLU A 122 26.29 -1.80 1.82
N ASN A 123 27.09 -2.81 2.21
CA ASN A 123 27.44 -3.97 1.38
C ASN A 123 26.50 -5.17 1.60
N LEU A 124 25.39 -5.00 2.32
CA LEU A 124 24.45 -6.08 2.64
C LEU A 124 24.11 -6.96 1.44
N PHE A 125 23.96 -6.37 0.25
CA PHE A 125 23.60 -7.05 -0.99
C PHE A 125 24.76 -7.17 -1.99
N ILE A 126 26.00 -7.04 -1.54
CA ILE A 126 27.18 -7.35 -2.34
C ILE A 126 27.58 -8.80 -2.11
N GLY A 127 27.73 -9.55 -3.19
CA GLY A 127 28.17 -10.95 -3.18
C GLY A 127 29.68 -11.10 -2.90
N MET A 128 30.12 -12.32 -2.71
CA MET A 128 31.55 -12.63 -2.50
C MET A 128 32.44 -12.26 -3.69
N ASP A 129 31.85 -12.11 -4.87
CA ASP A 129 32.52 -11.66 -6.09
C ASP A 129 32.64 -10.11 -6.19
N GLY A 130 32.21 -9.40 -5.16
CA GLY A 130 32.23 -7.94 -5.11
C GLY A 130 31.14 -7.26 -5.94
N LYS A 131 30.17 -8.00 -6.48
CA LYS A 131 29.08 -7.49 -7.32
C LYS A 131 27.75 -7.53 -6.58
N PRO A 132 26.75 -6.70 -6.99
CA PRO A 132 25.40 -6.82 -6.51
C PRO A 132 24.84 -8.23 -6.74
N MET A 133 24.22 -8.80 -5.71
CA MET A 133 23.56 -10.12 -5.75
C MET A 133 22.42 -10.14 -6.76
N ALA A 134 22.06 -11.34 -7.26
CA ALA A 134 20.79 -11.51 -7.93
C ALA A 134 19.62 -11.21 -6.97
N PHE A 135 18.52 -10.67 -7.49
CA PHE A 135 17.42 -10.16 -6.66
C PHE A 135 16.90 -11.23 -5.67
N TYR A 136 16.59 -12.42 -6.14
CA TYR A 136 16.06 -13.48 -5.27
C TYR A 136 17.09 -14.08 -4.31
N ASP A 137 18.39 -13.91 -4.54
CA ASP A 137 19.42 -14.25 -3.56
C ASP A 137 19.41 -13.27 -2.37
N GLY A 138 18.97 -12.04 -2.60
CA GLY A 138 18.71 -11.05 -1.54
C GLY A 138 17.38 -11.27 -0.83
N VAL A 139 16.34 -11.70 -1.55
CA VAL A 139 14.96 -11.85 -1.06
C VAL A 139 14.81 -13.07 -0.16
N VAL A 140 15.22 -14.28 -0.64
CA VAL A 140 14.92 -15.55 0.02
C VAL A 140 15.84 -15.80 1.21
N GLY A 141 15.28 -15.85 2.40
CA GLY A 141 16.02 -16.08 3.65
C GLY A 141 15.96 -14.93 4.64
N GLY A 142 16.94 -14.86 5.53
CA GLY A 142 16.96 -13.85 6.60
C GLY A 142 17.53 -12.49 6.19
N ARG A 143 18.38 -12.42 5.14
CA ARG A 143 19.17 -11.24 4.76
C ARG A 143 18.32 -10.00 4.50
N GLY A 144 17.23 -10.16 3.76
CA GLY A 144 16.32 -9.08 3.37
C GLY A 144 15.34 -8.63 4.46
N VAL A 145 15.32 -9.28 5.63
CA VAL A 145 14.32 -9.02 6.67
C VAL A 145 14.65 -7.74 7.43
N GLY A 146 13.74 -6.76 7.35
CA GLY A 146 13.75 -5.55 8.17
C GLY A 146 12.93 -5.69 9.44
N VAL A 147 13.11 -4.77 10.37
CA VAL A 147 12.35 -4.71 11.63
C VAL A 147 10.88 -4.38 11.32
N PRO A 148 9.91 -5.26 11.61
CA PRO A 148 8.51 -5.03 11.26
C PRO A 148 7.89 -3.90 12.07
N GLY A 149 7.03 -3.09 11.42
CA GLY A 149 6.48 -1.89 12.03
C GLY A 149 4.96 -1.75 12.02
N VAL A 150 4.23 -2.56 11.21
CA VAL A 150 2.79 -2.35 10.97
C VAL A 150 1.95 -2.41 12.25
N VAL A 151 2.18 -3.40 13.13
CA VAL A 151 1.38 -3.57 14.35
C VAL A 151 1.61 -2.40 15.30
N LYS A 152 2.86 -1.96 15.47
CA LYS A 152 3.21 -0.83 16.33
C LYS A 152 2.65 0.49 15.79
N MET A 153 2.63 0.66 14.47
CA MET A 153 2.02 1.83 13.83
C MET A 153 0.51 1.88 14.09
N LEU A 154 -0.18 0.75 13.92
CA LEU A 154 -1.62 0.65 14.16
C LEU A 154 -1.95 0.90 15.64
N GLU A 155 -1.16 0.39 16.59
CA GLU A 155 -1.36 0.64 18.01
C GLU A 155 -1.17 2.12 18.36
N VAL A 156 -0.14 2.80 17.81
CA VAL A 156 0.07 4.24 18.01
C VAL A 156 -1.12 5.06 17.50
N ALA A 157 -1.65 4.71 16.34
CA ALA A 157 -2.83 5.36 15.79
C ALA A 157 -4.10 5.05 16.59
N HIS A 158 -4.28 3.79 17.02
CA HIS A 158 -5.41 3.36 17.83
C HIS A 158 -5.45 4.09 19.19
N LYS A 159 -4.33 4.20 19.89
CA LYS A 159 -4.24 4.94 21.16
C LYS A 159 -4.69 6.39 21.03
N GLN A 160 -4.64 6.98 19.84
CA GLN A 160 -5.00 8.36 19.59
C GLN A 160 -6.42 8.51 19.04
N TYR A 161 -6.90 7.58 18.22
CA TYR A 161 -8.14 7.71 17.45
C TYR A 161 -9.09 6.50 17.55
N GLY A 162 -8.69 5.43 18.23
CA GLY A 162 -9.53 4.27 18.45
C GLY A 162 -10.73 4.60 19.35
N LYS A 163 -11.82 3.91 19.14
CA LYS A 163 -13.07 4.00 19.90
C LYS A 163 -13.44 2.69 20.58
N LEU A 164 -13.13 1.56 19.94
CA LEU A 164 -13.34 0.23 20.53
C LEU A 164 -12.07 -0.23 21.27
N PRO A 165 -12.22 -1.10 22.27
CA PRO A 165 -11.07 -1.71 22.93
C PRO A 165 -10.16 -2.45 21.93
N TRP A 166 -8.84 -2.26 22.08
CA TRP A 166 -7.83 -2.84 21.20
C TRP A 166 -7.98 -4.34 20.97
N GLU A 167 -8.22 -5.09 22.05
CA GLU A 167 -8.35 -6.54 22.01
C GLU A 167 -9.53 -7.03 21.15
N GLN A 168 -10.60 -6.25 21.05
CA GLN A 168 -11.77 -6.61 20.27
C GLN A 168 -11.50 -6.58 18.76
N LEU A 169 -10.53 -5.78 18.30
CA LEU A 169 -10.20 -5.61 16.89
C LEU A 169 -9.49 -6.84 16.29
N PHE A 170 -9.03 -7.74 17.13
CA PHE A 170 -8.39 -9.00 16.73
C PHE A 170 -9.38 -10.17 16.60
N ILE A 171 -10.57 -10.04 17.17
CA ILE A 171 -11.59 -11.11 17.19
C ILE A 171 -11.89 -11.64 15.78
N PRO A 172 -12.07 -10.81 14.72
CA PRO A 172 -12.35 -11.30 13.38
C PRO A 172 -11.25 -12.25 12.86
N ALA A 173 -10.00 -11.81 12.94
CA ALA A 173 -8.87 -12.60 12.43
C ALA A 173 -8.63 -13.86 13.26
N ILE A 174 -8.77 -13.80 14.58
CA ILE A 174 -8.66 -14.97 15.47
C ILE A 174 -9.76 -15.98 15.14
N THR A 175 -11.02 -15.54 15.00
CA THR A 175 -12.16 -16.40 14.65
C THR A 175 -11.93 -17.11 13.31
N LEU A 176 -11.53 -16.37 12.28
CA LEU A 176 -11.25 -16.95 10.97
C LEU A 176 -10.04 -17.89 10.97
N ALA A 177 -8.99 -17.57 11.74
CA ALA A 177 -7.81 -18.43 11.86
C ALA A 177 -8.14 -19.77 12.55
N GLU A 178 -9.07 -19.80 13.49
CA GLU A 178 -9.49 -21.00 14.22
C GLU A 178 -10.57 -21.81 13.49
N SER A 179 -11.61 -21.14 13.01
CA SER A 179 -12.68 -21.80 12.24
C SER A 179 -12.22 -22.28 10.88
N GLY A 180 -11.26 -21.56 10.29
CA GLY A 180 -10.75 -21.75 8.94
C GLY A 180 -11.39 -20.80 7.94
N PHE A 181 -10.65 -20.51 6.88
CA PHE A 181 -11.09 -19.77 5.69
C PHE A 181 -10.77 -20.59 4.44
N LYS A 182 -11.51 -20.33 3.37
CA LYS A 182 -11.23 -20.99 2.09
C LYS A 182 -10.05 -20.32 1.40
N VAL A 183 -9.08 -21.11 0.96
CA VAL A 183 -7.97 -20.64 0.10
C VAL A 183 -8.57 -19.97 -1.13
N SER A 184 -8.20 -18.71 -1.38
CA SER A 184 -8.71 -17.98 -2.52
C SER A 184 -8.01 -18.42 -3.82
N PRO A 185 -8.62 -18.21 -5.00
CA PRO A 185 -7.98 -18.48 -6.29
C PRO A 185 -6.65 -17.76 -6.45
N ARG A 186 -6.56 -16.52 -5.93
CA ARG A 186 -5.33 -15.75 -5.97
C ARG A 186 -4.24 -16.34 -5.08
N LEU A 187 -4.56 -16.69 -3.83
CA LEU A 187 -3.60 -17.34 -2.93
C LEU A 187 -3.10 -18.66 -3.54
N ALA A 188 -4.02 -19.50 -4.05
CA ALA A 188 -3.65 -20.76 -4.70
C ALA A 188 -2.74 -20.55 -5.91
N MET A 189 -3.03 -19.56 -6.77
CA MET A 189 -2.20 -19.20 -7.91
C MET A 189 -0.79 -18.78 -7.46
N GLN A 190 -0.68 -17.95 -6.43
CA GLN A 190 0.61 -17.49 -5.90
C GLN A 190 1.41 -18.65 -5.28
N LEU A 191 0.76 -19.52 -4.52
CA LEU A 191 1.40 -20.73 -3.97
C LEU A 191 1.96 -21.64 -5.07
N LYS A 192 1.19 -21.80 -6.16
CA LYS A 192 1.58 -22.63 -7.30
C LYS A 192 2.75 -22.05 -8.10
N SER A 193 2.79 -20.71 -8.24
CA SER A 193 3.78 -20.02 -9.07
C SER A 193 5.09 -19.72 -8.34
N ASP A 194 5.11 -19.70 -6.99
CA ASP A 194 6.32 -19.37 -6.24
C ASP A 194 7.35 -20.52 -6.27
N ALA A 195 8.53 -20.23 -6.81
CA ALA A 195 9.61 -21.21 -6.97
C ALA A 195 10.43 -21.47 -5.69
N HIS A 196 10.25 -20.63 -4.66
CA HIS A 196 11.12 -20.64 -3.48
C HIS A 196 10.42 -21.05 -2.19
N LEU A 197 9.10 -20.84 -2.09
CA LEU A 197 8.33 -20.99 -0.85
C LEU A 197 8.45 -22.40 -0.24
N LYS A 198 8.49 -23.45 -1.08
CA LYS A 198 8.66 -24.84 -0.64
C LYS A 198 10.01 -25.14 0.03
N LYS A 199 11.00 -24.25 -0.12
CA LYS A 199 12.32 -24.41 0.50
C LYS A 199 12.27 -24.12 2.00
N ASP A 200 11.27 -23.37 2.48
CA ASP A 200 11.02 -23.18 3.90
C ASP A 200 10.18 -24.34 4.46
N PRO A 201 10.73 -25.16 5.38
CA PRO A 201 10.02 -26.35 5.87
C PRO A 201 8.66 -26.03 6.52
N ALA A 202 8.54 -24.90 7.21
CA ALA A 202 7.28 -24.50 7.84
C ALA A 202 6.22 -24.13 6.80
N ALA A 203 6.59 -23.38 5.76
CA ALA A 203 5.70 -23.04 4.66
C ALA A 203 5.33 -24.28 3.82
N ALA A 204 6.30 -25.17 3.57
CA ALA A 204 6.06 -26.43 2.86
C ALA A 204 5.03 -27.30 3.60
N ALA A 205 5.19 -27.48 4.90
CA ALA A 205 4.26 -28.28 5.72
C ALA A 205 2.86 -27.67 5.83
N TYR A 206 2.74 -26.34 5.68
CA TYR A 206 1.47 -25.64 5.90
C TYR A 206 0.68 -25.39 4.62
N TYR A 207 1.34 -25.05 3.49
CA TYR A 207 0.70 -24.66 2.24
C TYR A 207 0.74 -25.69 1.12
N PHE A 208 1.41 -26.81 1.34
CA PHE A 208 1.58 -27.84 0.30
C PHE A 208 1.16 -29.21 0.80
N GLN A 209 0.70 -30.03 -0.14
CA GLN A 209 0.36 -31.42 0.11
C GLN A 209 1.63 -32.30 0.21
N PRO A 210 1.55 -33.51 0.76
CA PRO A 210 2.70 -34.42 0.84
C PRO A 210 3.36 -34.77 -0.51
N ASP A 211 2.61 -34.70 -1.62
CA ASP A 211 3.13 -34.85 -2.98
C ASP A 211 3.80 -33.59 -3.53
N GLY A 212 3.83 -32.50 -2.74
CA GLY A 212 4.41 -31.22 -3.11
C GLY A 212 3.51 -30.32 -3.97
N SER A 213 2.26 -30.70 -4.24
CA SER A 213 1.28 -29.80 -4.86
C SER A 213 0.82 -28.71 -3.88
N SER A 214 0.52 -27.52 -4.40
CA SER A 214 -0.05 -26.43 -3.58
C SER A 214 -1.50 -26.71 -3.20
N LEU A 215 -1.97 -26.05 -2.13
CA LEU A 215 -3.40 -26.06 -1.79
C LEU A 215 -4.23 -25.48 -2.94
N GLU A 216 -5.33 -26.15 -3.26
CA GLU A 216 -6.27 -25.72 -4.29
C GLU A 216 -7.27 -24.68 -3.78
N PRO A 217 -7.84 -23.85 -4.69
CA PRO A 217 -8.91 -22.92 -4.32
C PRO A 217 -10.07 -23.64 -3.62
N GLY A 218 -10.62 -23.00 -2.57
CA GLY A 218 -11.73 -23.57 -1.80
C GLY A 218 -11.30 -24.52 -0.67
N THR A 219 -10.03 -24.91 -0.59
CA THR A 219 -9.50 -25.69 0.56
C THR A 219 -9.70 -24.90 1.86
N LEU A 220 -10.32 -25.53 2.87
CA LEU A 220 -10.46 -24.93 4.19
C LEU A 220 -9.11 -24.95 4.92
N LEU A 221 -8.56 -23.78 5.21
CA LEU A 221 -7.26 -23.62 5.86
C LEU A 221 -7.42 -22.95 7.22
N LYS A 222 -6.87 -23.58 8.27
CA LYS A 222 -6.82 -23.03 9.65
C LYS A 222 -5.40 -22.60 9.97
N ASN A 223 -5.27 -21.53 10.76
CA ASN A 223 -3.97 -21.02 11.18
C ASN A 223 -3.89 -20.86 12.71
N PRO A 224 -3.78 -21.97 13.46
CA PRO A 224 -3.78 -21.92 14.91
C PRO A 224 -2.55 -21.20 15.51
N ALA A 225 -1.42 -21.18 14.82
CA ALA A 225 -0.26 -20.40 15.25
C ALA A 225 -0.55 -18.90 15.18
N LEU A 226 -1.11 -18.41 14.06
CA LEU A 226 -1.47 -16.99 13.93
C LEU A 226 -2.56 -16.59 14.93
N ALA A 227 -3.56 -17.45 15.17
CA ALA A 227 -4.59 -17.17 16.18
C ALA A 227 -3.97 -16.92 17.57
N GLU A 228 -2.99 -17.74 17.97
CA GLU A 228 -2.29 -17.58 19.23
C GLU A 228 -1.43 -16.32 19.28
N VAL A 229 -0.68 -16.03 18.20
CA VAL A 229 0.10 -14.79 18.07
C VAL A 229 -0.81 -13.57 18.18
N LEU A 230 -1.95 -13.56 17.49
CA LEU A 230 -2.92 -12.46 17.55
C LEU A 230 -3.52 -12.27 18.93
N ARG A 231 -3.78 -13.36 19.70
CA ARG A 231 -4.20 -13.26 21.11
C ARG A 231 -3.14 -12.60 21.98
N GLN A 232 -1.87 -12.94 21.78
CA GLN A 232 -0.78 -12.31 22.53
C GLN A 232 -0.68 -10.82 22.21
N ILE A 233 -0.85 -10.43 20.94
CA ILE A 233 -0.83 -9.01 20.52
C ILE A 233 -2.07 -8.29 21.09
N ALA A 234 -3.24 -8.91 21.03
CA ALA A 234 -4.46 -8.36 21.62
C ALA A 234 -4.30 -8.07 23.12
N ALA A 235 -3.75 -9.02 23.86
CA ALA A 235 -3.61 -8.92 25.33
C ALA A 235 -2.46 -8.01 25.77
N LYS A 236 -1.33 -7.95 25.03
CA LYS A 236 -0.08 -7.27 25.46
C LYS A 236 0.23 -6.02 24.63
N GLY A 237 -0.58 -5.69 23.63
CA GLY A 237 -0.29 -4.63 22.67
C GLY A 237 0.79 -5.03 21.66
N ALA A 238 1.23 -4.05 20.86
CA ALA A 238 2.23 -4.25 19.82
C ALA A 238 3.60 -4.71 20.35
N ASN A 239 3.90 -4.46 21.62
CA ASN A 239 5.15 -4.92 22.22
C ASN A 239 5.31 -6.45 22.16
N ALA A 240 4.23 -7.22 22.08
CA ALA A 240 4.31 -8.66 21.88
C ALA A 240 5.10 -9.05 20.62
N MET A 241 5.09 -8.21 19.57
CA MET A 241 5.89 -8.41 18.36
C MET A 241 7.37 -8.01 18.52
N HIS A 242 7.68 -7.17 19.50
CA HIS A 242 9.01 -6.56 19.65
C HIS A 242 9.79 -7.11 20.85
N GLU A 243 9.12 -7.87 21.71
CA GLU A 243 9.66 -8.47 22.92
C GLU A 243 9.11 -9.89 23.13
N GLY A 244 9.74 -10.68 23.99
CA GLY A 244 9.26 -12.01 24.37
C GLY A 244 9.36 -13.08 23.29
N SER A 245 8.46 -14.08 23.33
CA SER A 245 8.57 -15.30 22.52
C SER A 245 8.42 -15.07 21.02
N ILE A 246 7.52 -14.18 20.61
CA ILE A 246 7.30 -13.89 19.17
C ILE A 246 8.54 -13.25 18.58
N ALA A 247 9.10 -12.24 19.26
CA ALA A 247 10.35 -11.58 18.86
C ALA A 247 11.52 -12.56 18.77
N GLN A 248 11.67 -13.43 19.78
CA GLN A 248 12.71 -14.47 19.79
C GLN A 248 12.56 -15.44 18.62
N ALA A 249 11.32 -15.84 18.30
CA ALA A 249 11.04 -16.73 17.15
C ALA A 249 11.41 -16.07 15.81
N MET A 250 11.11 -14.77 15.63
CA MET A 250 11.52 -14.02 14.45
C MET A 250 13.04 -13.94 14.33
N VAL A 251 13.74 -13.56 15.39
CA VAL A 251 15.20 -13.48 15.39
C VAL A 251 15.82 -14.85 15.09
N LYS A 252 15.35 -15.91 15.73
CA LYS A 252 15.81 -17.29 15.48
C LYS A 252 15.61 -17.70 14.02
N LYS A 253 14.44 -17.38 13.44
CA LYS A 253 14.12 -17.71 12.05
C LYS A 253 15.05 -16.98 11.08
N VAL A 254 15.27 -15.68 11.30
CA VAL A 254 16.13 -14.82 10.46
C VAL A 254 17.59 -15.21 10.53
N GLN A 255 18.15 -15.34 11.74
CA GLN A 255 19.55 -15.66 11.94
C GLN A 255 19.89 -17.13 11.65
N GLY A 256 18.91 -18.02 11.83
CA GLY A 256 19.07 -19.47 11.63
C GLY A 256 18.91 -19.94 10.19
N HIS A 257 18.70 -19.07 9.21
CA HIS A 257 18.59 -19.50 7.82
C HIS A 257 19.92 -20.07 7.30
N LEU A 258 19.89 -21.29 6.76
CA LEU A 258 21.11 -22.07 6.50
C LEU A 258 22.06 -21.43 5.48
N THR A 259 21.54 -20.83 4.43
CA THR A 259 22.34 -20.31 3.30
C THR A 259 22.35 -18.79 3.18
N ASN A 260 21.35 -18.10 3.78
CA ASN A 260 21.20 -16.66 3.68
C ASN A 260 20.69 -16.05 5.00
N PRO A 261 21.45 -16.17 6.10
CA PRO A 261 21.05 -15.62 7.40
C PRO A 261 21.01 -14.10 7.38
N GLY A 262 20.08 -13.52 8.17
CA GLY A 262 19.96 -12.08 8.36
C GLY A 262 20.59 -11.59 9.66
N LYS A 263 20.47 -10.28 9.91
CA LYS A 263 21.08 -9.59 11.05
C LYS A 263 20.09 -9.08 12.09
N LEU A 264 18.79 -9.35 11.90
CA LEU A 264 17.76 -8.93 12.86
C LEU A 264 18.08 -9.43 14.26
N SER A 265 18.05 -8.53 15.25
CA SER A 265 18.32 -8.83 16.66
C SER A 265 17.18 -8.42 17.57
N MET A 266 17.19 -8.89 18.83
CA MET A 266 16.23 -8.47 19.85
C MET A 266 16.32 -6.97 20.14
N ASN A 267 17.51 -6.38 20.09
CA ASN A 267 17.70 -4.95 20.29
C ASN A 267 17.08 -4.12 19.14
N ASP A 268 17.16 -4.60 17.90
CA ASP A 268 16.50 -3.94 16.76
C ASP A 268 15.00 -3.93 16.94
N LEU A 269 14.42 -5.06 17.36
CA LEU A 269 12.98 -5.18 17.60
C LEU A 269 12.55 -4.26 18.75
N SER A 270 13.14 -4.37 19.94
CA SER A 270 12.75 -3.56 21.11
C SER A 270 13.00 -2.06 20.90
N GLY A 271 14.02 -1.70 20.13
CA GLY A 271 14.35 -0.32 19.78
C GLY A 271 13.50 0.33 18.69
N TYR A 272 12.65 -0.44 17.97
CA TYR A 272 11.88 0.10 16.86
C TYR A 272 10.90 1.19 17.30
N GLN A 273 10.86 2.29 16.54
CA GLN A 273 9.96 3.42 16.76
C GLN A 273 9.17 3.76 15.49
N VAL A 274 7.86 3.89 15.64
CA VAL A 274 6.98 4.49 14.63
C VAL A 274 7.31 5.97 14.49
N LYS A 275 7.30 6.48 13.26
CA LYS A 275 7.46 7.92 13.01
C LYS A 275 6.11 8.54 12.66
N LYS A 276 5.80 9.68 13.24
CA LYS A 276 4.81 10.60 12.68
C LYS A 276 5.55 11.57 11.77
N ARG A 277 5.07 11.69 10.54
CA ARG A 277 5.65 12.59 9.55
C ARG A 277 4.65 13.66 9.14
N GLU A 278 5.13 14.81 8.68
CA GLU A 278 4.27 15.80 8.07
C GLU A 278 3.83 15.29 6.68
N PRO A 279 2.52 15.14 6.41
CA PRO A 279 2.05 14.69 5.12
C PRO A 279 2.44 15.67 4.01
N LEU A 280 2.80 15.17 2.84
CA LEU A 280 3.00 16.02 1.68
C LEU A 280 1.67 16.31 1.01
N CYS A 281 1.22 17.54 1.14
CA CYS A 281 -0.01 18.02 0.51
C CYS A 281 0.34 19.04 -0.58
N SER A 282 -0.17 18.84 -1.77
CA SER A 282 -0.04 19.77 -2.90
C SER A 282 -1.40 20.17 -3.45
N ASP A 283 -1.46 21.39 -3.98
CA ASP A 283 -2.63 21.87 -4.70
C ASP A 283 -2.66 21.25 -6.11
N TYR A 284 -3.84 20.87 -6.55
CA TYR A 284 -4.08 20.37 -7.89
C TYR A 284 -5.31 21.06 -8.50
N PHE A 285 -5.13 21.65 -9.67
CA PHE A 285 -6.18 22.37 -10.40
C PHE A 285 -6.64 21.53 -11.57
N ALA A 286 -7.79 20.89 -11.43
CA ALA A 286 -8.47 20.19 -12.51
C ALA A 286 -9.37 21.17 -13.29
N ALA A 287 -9.95 20.71 -14.41
CA ALA A 287 -10.71 21.56 -15.33
C ALA A 287 -11.86 22.35 -14.67
N HIS A 288 -12.47 21.83 -13.62
CA HIS A 288 -13.67 22.40 -13.01
C HIS A 288 -13.56 22.66 -11.51
N SER A 289 -12.47 22.23 -10.85
CA SER A 289 -12.32 22.31 -9.41
C SER A 289 -10.85 22.32 -8.98
N ALA A 290 -10.59 22.89 -7.82
CA ALA A 290 -9.29 22.83 -7.18
C ALA A 290 -9.31 21.85 -6.02
N TYR A 291 -8.26 21.04 -5.90
CA TYR A 291 -8.11 20.01 -4.88
C TYR A 291 -6.82 20.21 -4.09
N LYS A 292 -6.81 19.70 -2.86
CA LYS A 292 -5.61 19.46 -2.08
C LYS A 292 -5.39 17.94 -2.02
N ILE A 293 -4.30 17.47 -2.60
CA ILE A 293 -3.92 16.05 -2.61
C ILE A 293 -2.84 15.85 -1.57
N CYS A 294 -3.10 15.00 -0.58
CA CYS A 294 -2.19 14.64 0.49
C CYS A 294 -1.72 13.20 0.33
N GLY A 295 -0.42 12.97 0.41
CA GLY A 295 0.20 11.66 0.33
C GLY A 295 1.31 11.47 1.35
N MET A 296 1.84 10.24 1.42
CA MET A 296 2.93 9.89 2.34
C MET A 296 4.25 10.51 1.90
N PRO A 297 4.95 11.26 2.79
CA PRO A 297 6.28 11.80 2.49
C PRO A 297 7.35 10.71 2.42
N PRO A 298 8.60 11.02 2.02
CA PRO A 298 9.70 10.10 2.18
C PRO A 298 9.80 9.50 3.62
N PRO A 299 10.13 8.20 3.75
CA PRO A 299 10.78 7.34 2.76
C PRO A 299 9.86 6.83 1.63
N SER A 300 8.56 7.15 1.62
CA SER A 300 7.77 6.90 0.43
C SER A 300 8.12 7.90 -0.69
N SER A 301 8.24 7.39 -1.90
CA SER A 301 8.34 8.19 -3.12
C SER A 301 6.97 8.52 -3.73
N GLY A 302 5.89 7.92 -3.19
CA GLY A 302 4.56 7.94 -3.79
C GLY A 302 4.00 9.34 -3.97
N ALA A 303 3.90 10.12 -2.90
CA ALA A 303 3.33 11.47 -2.97
C ALA A 303 4.09 12.39 -3.94
N ILE A 304 5.42 12.32 -3.93
CA ILE A 304 6.26 13.16 -4.80
C ILE A 304 6.10 12.74 -6.26
N ALA A 305 6.26 11.45 -6.57
CA ALA A 305 6.20 10.98 -7.95
C ALA A 305 4.79 11.14 -8.56
N VAL A 306 3.73 10.84 -7.80
CA VAL A 306 2.33 11.11 -8.22
C VAL A 306 2.11 12.60 -8.43
N GLY A 307 2.54 13.44 -7.47
CA GLY A 307 2.41 14.90 -7.57
C GLY A 307 3.19 15.48 -8.76
N GLN A 308 4.40 14.94 -9.06
CA GLN A 308 5.16 15.33 -10.25
C GLN A 308 4.44 14.94 -11.54
N ILE A 309 3.96 13.70 -11.67
CA ILE A 309 3.22 13.27 -12.86
C ILE A 309 2.02 14.17 -13.09
N LEU A 310 1.18 14.38 -12.08
CA LEU A 310 -0.01 15.23 -12.18
C LEU A 310 0.35 16.70 -12.46
N GLY A 311 1.35 17.22 -11.76
CA GLY A 311 1.77 18.63 -11.92
C GLY A 311 2.46 18.90 -13.25
N ILE A 312 3.23 17.95 -13.79
CA ILE A 312 3.79 18.07 -15.14
C ILE A 312 2.67 18.01 -16.19
N LEU A 313 1.72 17.07 -16.06
CA LEU A 313 0.56 16.98 -16.95
C LEU A 313 -0.30 18.25 -16.93
N ALA A 314 -0.46 18.88 -15.78
CA ALA A 314 -1.19 20.14 -15.65
C ALA A 314 -0.56 21.32 -16.43
N ASN A 315 0.73 21.21 -16.78
CA ASN A 315 1.45 22.15 -17.66
C ASN A 315 1.45 21.74 -19.15
N THR A 316 0.61 20.76 -19.52
CA THR A 316 0.39 20.30 -20.90
C THR A 316 -1.09 20.42 -21.25
N ASN A 317 -1.46 19.97 -22.45
CA ASN A 317 -2.87 19.89 -22.85
C ASN A 317 -3.57 18.57 -22.42
N ALA A 318 -2.98 17.78 -21.52
CA ALA A 318 -3.52 16.46 -21.12
C ALA A 318 -4.96 16.53 -20.61
N ALA A 319 -5.32 17.60 -19.88
CA ALA A 319 -6.68 17.79 -19.35
C ALA A 319 -7.76 17.97 -20.44
N THR A 320 -7.37 18.36 -21.65
CA THR A 320 -8.28 18.56 -22.79
C THR A 320 -8.41 17.31 -23.68
N LEU A 321 -7.69 16.22 -23.34
CA LEU A 321 -7.73 14.95 -24.06
C LEU A 321 -8.62 13.96 -23.29
N PRO A 322 -9.88 13.78 -23.69
CA PRO A 322 -10.78 12.83 -23.01
C PRO A 322 -10.35 11.38 -23.28
N PRO A 323 -10.82 10.43 -22.47
CA PRO A 323 -10.72 9.02 -22.83
C PRO A 323 -11.52 8.75 -24.10
N VAL A 324 -11.10 7.73 -24.85
CA VAL A 324 -11.75 7.29 -26.08
C VAL A 324 -12.39 5.92 -25.86
N ASP A 325 -13.27 5.53 -26.79
CA ASP A 325 -13.89 4.21 -26.76
C ASP A 325 -12.81 3.12 -26.85
N GLY A 326 -12.88 2.19 -25.92
CA GLY A 326 -11.97 1.07 -25.83
C GLY A 326 -12.35 -0.07 -26.77
N MET A 327 -11.64 -1.19 -26.65
CA MET A 327 -11.80 -2.39 -27.48
C MET A 327 -13.07 -3.20 -27.11
N SER A 328 -14.24 -2.58 -27.07
CA SER A 328 -15.48 -3.34 -26.87
C SER A 328 -15.76 -4.25 -28.10
N GLY A 329 -15.90 -5.55 -27.87
CA GLY A 329 -16.25 -6.51 -28.92
C GLY A 329 -15.12 -7.15 -29.70
N VAL A 330 -13.85 -6.91 -29.36
CA VAL A 330 -12.72 -7.64 -29.97
C VAL A 330 -12.57 -9.00 -29.29
N ALA A 331 -12.55 -10.08 -30.06
CA ALA A 331 -12.33 -11.43 -29.54
C ALA A 331 -11.01 -11.51 -28.76
N GLY A 332 -11.08 -11.92 -27.49
CA GLY A 332 -9.93 -11.98 -26.58
C GLY A 332 -9.66 -10.70 -25.77
N SER A 333 -10.44 -9.61 -25.95
CA SER A 333 -10.39 -8.45 -25.06
C SER A 333 -11.07 -8.77 -23.73
N VAL A 334 -10.42 -8.38 -22.63
CA VAL A 334 -11.05 -8.44 -21.30
C VAL A 334 -11.99 -7.25 -21.19
N MET A 335 -13.28 -7.52 -20.97
CA MET A 335 -14.30 -6.47 -20.86
C MET A 335 -13.99 -5.56 -19.66
N GLY A 336 -13.93 -4.27 -19.87
CA GLY A 336 -13.78 -3.21 -18.88
C GLY A 336 -14.76 -2.07 -19.16
N SER A 337 -14.53 -0.89 -18.61
CA SER A 337 -15.40 0.31 -18.74
C SER A 337 -15.72 0.77 -20.17
N GLY A 338 -15.23 0.08 -21.18
CA GLY A 338 -15.38 0.48 -22.57
C GLY A 338 -14.56 1.70 -22.98
N GLN A 339 -13.80 2.31 -22.06
CA GLN A 339 -12.98 3.49 -22.30
C GLN A 339 -11.49 3.21 -22.10
N THR A 340 -10.65 3.91 -22.85
CA THR A 340 -9.19 3.89 -22.72
C THR A 340 -8.62 5.29 -22.91
N PRO A 341 -7.47 5.63 -22.31
CA PRO A 341 -6.75 6.85 -22.66
C PRO A 341 -6.33 6.83 -24.15
N SER A 342 -6.39 7.99 -24.80
CA SER A 342 -5.93 8.13 -26.19
C SER A 342 -4.40 8.00 -26.29
N ALA A 343 -3.88 7.69 -27.49
CA ALA A 343 -2.44 7.62 -27.73
C ALA A 343 -1.71 8.94 -27.42
N ASP A 344 -2.36 10.08 -27.71
CA ASP A 344 -1.82 11.41 -27.41
C ASP A 344 -1.70 11.65 -25.91
N TRP A 345 -2.72 11.28 -25.16
CA TRP A 345 -2.70 11.36 -23.70
C TRP A 345 -1.64 10.43 -23.10
N LEU A 346 -1.57 9.17 -23.57
CA LEU A 346 -0.59 8.18 -23.10
C LEU A 346 0.84 8.65 -23.37
N HIS A 347 1.09 9.30 -24.51
CA HIS A 347 2.38 9.91 -24.79
C HIS A 347 2.73 10.93 -23.70
N LEU A 348 1.88 11.93 -23.45
CA LEU A 348 2.13 12.95 -22.43
C LEU A 348 2.33 12.31 -21.03
N TYR A 349 1.52 11.33 -20.69
CA TYR A 349 1.61 10.64 -19.42
C TYR A 349 2.92 9.87 -19.25
N THR A 350 3.35 9.12 -20.25
CA THR A 350 4.59 8.33 -20.16
C THR A 350 5.83 9.22 -20.17
N GLU A 351 5.79 10.36 -20.87
CA GLU A 351 6.85 11.37 -20.80
C GLU A 351 6.93 12.01 -19.39
N ALA A 352 5.80 12.44 -18.82
CA ALA A 352 5.74 12.96 -17.46
C ALA A 352 6.24 11.92 -16.43
N SER A 353 5.89 10.65 -16.65
CA SER A 353 6.35 9.54 -15.82
C SER A 353 7.87 9.36 -15.87
N ARG A 354 8.50 9.42 -17.06
CA ARG A 354 9.96 9.32 -17.20
C ARG A 354 10.67 10.41 -16.40
N LEU A 355 10.16 11.64 -16.50
CA LEU A 355 10.71 12.78 -15.76
C LEU A 355 10.60 12.59 -14.24
N ALA A 356 9.45 12.15 -13.74
CA ALA A 356 9.21 11.89 -12.32
C ALA A 356 10.08 10.73 -11.78
N PHE A 357 10.21 9.64 -12.55
CA PHE A 357 11.03 8.50 -12.15
C PHE A 357 12.54 8.76 -12.24
N ALA A 358 12.99 9.67 -13.11
CA ALA A 358 14.37 10.15 -13.10
C ALA A 358 14.70 10.86 -11.78
N ASP A 359 13.82 11.75 -11.32
CA ASP A 359 13.98 12.44 -10.05
C ASP A 359 13.87 11.49 -8.85
N ARG A 360 12.92 10.54 -8.91
CA ARG A 360 12.75 9.48 -7.91
C ARG A 360 14.04 8.68 -7.71
N ALA A 361 14.67 8.27 -8.79
CA ALA A 361 15.90 7.48 -8.76
C ALA A 361 17.06 8.25 -8.12
N GLN A 362 17.16 9.53 -8.37
CA GLN A 362 18.25 10.40 -7.92
C GLN A 362 18.13 10.81 -6.46
N TYR A 363 16.91 11.19 -6.02
CA TYR A 363 16.76 11.99 -4.81
C TYR A 363 16.12 11.25 -3.64
N LEU A 364 15.23 10.25 -3.90
CA LEU A 364 14.33 9.77 -2.85
C LEU A 364 14.91 8.64 -2.01
N GLY A 365 14.84 8.82 -0.70
CA GLY A 365 15.26 7.88 0.34
C GLY A 365 14.71 8.34 1.69
N ASP A 366 15.17 7.71 2.77
CA ASP A 366 14.76 8.04 4.13
C ASP A 366 15.19 9.47 4.51
N PRO A 367 14.27 10.38 4.86
CA PRO A 367 14.57 11.78 5.16
C PRO A 367 15.41 11.96 6.44
N ASP A 368 15.49 10.93 7.29
CA ASP A 368 16.34 10.96 8.48
C ASP A 368 17.82 10.74 8.11
N PHE A 369 18.12 10.32 6.85
CA PHE A 369 19.46 10.01 6.33
C PHE A 369 19.80 10.74 5.04
N VAL A 370 18.82 11.26 4.33
CA VAL A 370 18.96 11.82 2.99
C VAL A 370 18.48 13.27 2.98
N THR A 371 19.37 14.16 2.56
CA THR A 371 19.03 15.58 2.40
C THR A 371 18.12 15.79 1.19
N ALA A 372 17.00 16.48 1.39
CA ALA A 372 16.10 16.86 0.31
C ALA A 372 16.77 17.81 -0.69
N PRO A 373 16.57 17.62 -2.00
CA PRO A 373 17.03 18.58 -2.98
C PRO A 373 16.33 19.92 -2.76
N GLY A 374 17.06 21.03 -2.98
CA GLY A 374 16.55 22.37 -2.67
C GLY A 374 16.31 22.65 -1.18
N GLY A 375 16.74 21.75 -0.28
CA GLY A 375 16.55 21.85 1.17
C GLY A 375 15.15 21.47 1.68
N ASN A 376 14.22 21.13 0.78
CA ASN A 376 12.84 20.78 1.11
C ASN A 376 12.26 19.83 0.04
N TRP A 377 11.60 18.76 0.45
CA TRP A 377 10.95 17.81 -0.46
C TRP A 377 9.91 18.46 -1.38
N MET A 378 9.23 19.53 -0.95
CA MET A 378 8.30 20.29 -1.76
C MET A 378 8.96 21.02 -2.96
N SER A 379 10.28 21.15 -2.99
CA SER A 379 11.02 21.69 -4.15
C SER A 379 10.78 20.87 -5.43
N LEU A 380 10.60 19.54 -5.28
CA LEU A 380 10.25 18.63 -6.37
C LEU A 380 8.82 18.81 -6.89
N LEU A 381 7.96 19.49 -6.14
CA LEU A 381 6.57 19.81 -6.48
C LEU A 381 6.35 21.31 -6.72
N ALA A 382 7.42 22.10 -6.72
CA ALA A 382 7.31 23.55 -6.95
C ALA A 382 6.74 23.84 -8.36
N PRO A 383 5.72 24.72 -8.50
CA PRO A 383 5.07 24.96 -9.78
C PRO A 383 6.03 25.36 -10.91
N THR A 384 7.04 26.18 -10.61
CA THR A 384 8.08 26.55 -11.58
C THR A 384 8.91 25.36 -12.03
N TYR A 385 9.32 24.51 -11.08
CA TYR A 385 10.06 23.28 -11.40
C TYR A 385 9.24 22.34 -12.29
N LEU A 386 7.97 22.08 -11.94
CA LEU A 386 7.08 21.23 -12.71
C LEU A 386 6.83 21.78 -14.12
N SER A 387 6.67 23.10 -14.25
CA SER A 387 6.55 23.77 -15.55
C SER A 387 7.81 23.60 -16.40
N ASP A 388 8.99 23.77 -15.81
CA ASP A 388 10.26 23.56 -16.54
C ASP A 388 10.46 22.11 -16.97
N ARG A 389 10.05 21.14 -16.15
CA ARG A 389 10.05 19.72 -16.53
C ARG A 389 9.08 19.46 -17.69
N ALA A 390 7.89 20.06 -17.69
CA ALA A 390 6.89 19.91 -18.75
C ALA A 390 7.39 20.42 -20.11
N LYS A 391 8.21 21.47 -20.16
CA LYS A 391 8.80 21.99 -21.40
C LYS A 391 9.69 20.97 -22.13
N LEU A 392 10.16 19.93 -21.43
CA LEU A 392 10.96 18.87 -22.06
C LEU A 392 10.10 17.89 -22.87
N ILE A 393 8.78 17.92 -22.71
CA ILE A 393 7.85 17.05 -23.42
C ILE A 393 7.53 17.67 -24.79
N ALA A 394 7.69 16.88 -25.85
CA ALA A 394 7.24 17.29 -27.18
C ALA A 394 5.71 17.20 -27.25
N GLN A 395 5.03 18.36 -27.22
CA GLN A 395 3.56 18.47 -27.16
C GLN A 395 2.88 18.47 -28.54
N GLN A 396 3.64 18.59 -29.64
CA GLN A 396 3.10 18.60 -30.98
C GLN A 396 2.62 17.19 -31.40
N PRO A 397 1.54 17.06 -32.19
CA PRO A 397 1.17 15.80 -32.80
C PRO A 397 2.38 15.21 -33.58
N GLY A 398 2.70 13.93 -33.34
CA GLY A 398 3.92 13.31 -33.88
C GLY A 398 5.22 13.67 -33.17
N GLY A 399 5.17 14.43 -32.06
CA GLY A 399 6.36 14.69 -31.22
C GLY A 399 7.03 13.39 -30.77
N GLN A 400 8.37 13.39 -30.71
CA GLN A 400 9.14 12.20 -30.41
C GLN A 400 9.15 11.91 -28.91
N SER A 401 9.06 10.63 -28.53
CA SER A 401 9.20 10.17 -27.15
C SER A 401 10.64 10.18 -26.69
N MET A 402 10.87 10.58 -25.44
CA MET A 402 12.13 10.34 -24.75
C MET A 402 12.35 8.82 -24.58
N LYS A 403 13.59 8.35 -24.78
CA LYS A 403 13.95 6.97 -24.38
C LYS A 403 14.08 6.86 -22.87
N THR A 404 14.80 7.84 -22.30
CA THR A 404 14.98 8.03 -20.84
C THR A 404 15.08 9.52 -20.55
N ALA A 405 14.71 9.92 -19.36
CA ALA A 405 14.85 11.27 -18.86
C ALA A 405 16.03 11.37 -17.88
N LYS A 406 16.65 12.53 -17.81
CA LYS A 406 17.61 12.87 -16.77
C LYS A 406 16.91 13.52 -15.58
N PRO A 407 17.44 13.34 -14.35
CA PRO A 407 16.95 14.08 -13.20
C PRO A 407 17.03 15.60 -13.44
N GLY A 408 16.05 16.33 -12.92
CA GLY A 408 16.09 17.79 -12.92
C GLY A 408 16.91 18.33 -11.74
N VAL A 409 16.98 19.65 -11.62
CA VAL A 409 17.64 20.34 -10.51
C VAL A 409 16.61 21.21 -9.78
N PRO A 410 15.92 20.69 -8.77
CA PRO A 410 14.93 21.46 -8.02
C PRO A 410 15.65 22.33 -6.97
N GLY A 411 15.62 23.65 -7.16
CA GLY A 411 16.20 24.61 -6.23
C GLY A 411 17.74 24.70 -6.25
N ALA A 412 18.30 25.50 -5.35
CA ALA A 412 19.72 25.84 -5.31
C ALA A 412 20.60 24.81 -4.56
N VAL A 413 20.03 24.04 -3.62
CA VAL A 413 20.76 23.03 -2.85
C VAL A 413 20.99 21.80 -3.72
N LYS A 414 22.26 21.59 -4.09
CA LYS A 414 22.67 20.42 -4.87
C LYS A 414 22.92 19.24 -3.92
N THR A 415 22.35 18.09 -4.23
CA THR A 415 22.66 16.82 -3.58
C THR A 415 23.62 16.02 -4.46
N SER A 416 24.51 15.25 -3.84
CA SER A 416 25.55 14.49 -4.54
C SER A 416 25.24 12.99 -4.57
N TYR A 417 24.02 12.60 -5.00
CA TYR A 417 23.62 11.20 -5.11
C TYR A 417 23.64 10.73 -6.58
N ALA A 418 23.98 9.44 -6.76
CA ALA A 418 23.81 8.75 -8.01
C ALA A 418 22.37 8.26 -8.20
N PRO A 419 21.85 8.18 -9.45
CA PRO A 419 20.53 7.57 -9.69
C PRO A 419 20.56 6.07 -9.40
N MET A 420 19.63 5.60 -8.56
CA MET A 420 19.46 4.18 -8.29
C MET A 420 18.88 3.45 -9.52
N PRO A 421 19.47 2.33 -9.97
CA PRO A 421 18.87 1.48 -11.00
C PRO A 421 17.48 0.99 -10.61
N ASN A 422 16.63 0.71 -11.61
CA ASN A 422 15.34 0.07 -11.36
C ASN A 422 15.56 -1.34 -10.81
N GLN A 423 14.81 -1.68 -9.75
CA GLN A 423 14.77 -3.01 -9.15
C GLN A 423 13.32 -3.53 -9.17
N PRO A 424 13.12 -4.85 -9.17
CA PRO A 424 11.78 -5.42 -8.97
C PRO A 424 11.19 -4.97 -7.64
N GLU A 425 9.90 -4.66 -7.62
CA GLU A 425 9.10 -4.38 -6.43
C GLU A 425 7.73 -5.03 -6.67
N TYR A 426 7.15 -5.79 -5.70
CA TYR A 426 5.96 -6.58 -5.97
C TYR A 426 4.87 -6.44 -4.90
N GLY A 427 4.70 -7.39 -3.99
CA GLY A 427 3.53 -7.59 -3.14
C GLY A 427 3.12 -6.39 -2.27
N THR A 428 1.83 -6.17 -2.10
CA THR A 428 1.29 -5.10 -1.25
C THR A 428 -0.22 -5.27 -1.14
N SER A 429 -0.85 -4.71 -0.10
CA SER A 429 -2.30 -4.54 0.02
C SER A 429 -2.62 -3.08 0.33
N HIS A 430 -3.75 -2.58 -0.20
CA HIS A 430 -4.26 -1.24 0.11
C HIS A 430 -5.63 -1.32 0.78
N ILE A 431 -5.87 -0.41 1.72
CA ILE A 431 -7.09 -0.28 2.51
C ILE A 431 -7.54 1.18 2.44
N SER A 432 -8.78 1.41 2.01
CA SER A 432 -9.45 2.71 2.07
C SER A 432 -10.67 2.60 2.97
N ILE A 433 -10.83 3.53 3.93
CA ILE A 433 -11.97 3.55 4.84
C ILE A 433 -12.45 4.99 5.00
N MET A 434 -13.77 5.17 4.99
CA MET A 434 -14.43 6.38 5.47
C MET A 434 -15.48 6.00 6.51
N ASP A 435 -15.40 6.57 7.72
CA ASP A 435 -16.29 6.24 8.83
C ASP A 435 -17.47 7.23 8.96
N GLY A 436 -18.43 6.85 9.83
CA GLY A 436 -19.60 7.69 10.12
C GLY A 436 -19.31 8.95 10.93
N PHE A 437 -18.07 9.13 11.42
CA PHE A 437 -17.64 10.31 12.16
C PHE A 437 -16.98 11.36 11.25
N GLY A 438 -16.84 11.06 9.94
CA GLY A 438 -16.20 11.94 8.97
C GLY A 438 -14.68 11.76 8.88
N ASN A 439 -14.12 10.72 9.48
CA ASN A 439 -12.71 10.39 9.34
C ASN A 439 -12.47 9.54 8.08
N ALA A 440 -11.27 9.66 7.52
CA ALA A 440 -10.85 8.85 6.39
C ALA A 440 -9.45 8.27 6.60
N ILE A 441 -9.23 7.08 6.09
CA ILE A 441 -7.94 6.40 6.07
C ILE A 441 -7.59 6.00 4.64
N ALA A 442 -6.31 6.17 4.29
CA ALA A 442 -5.62 5.46 3.22
C ALA A 442 -4.42 4.74 3.85
N LEU A 443 -4.44 3.41 3.84
CA LEU A 443 -3.37 2.58 4.39
C LEU A 443 -2.84 1.62 3.33
N THR A 444 -1.53 1.61 3.15
CA THR A 444 -0.85 0.65 2.26
C THR A 444 0.16 -0.14 3.09
N SER A 445 0.00 -1.46 3.10
CA SER A 445 0.78 -2.41 3.90
C SER A 445 1.42 -3.48 3.02
N THR A 446 2.60 -3.96 3.41
CA THR A 446 3.39 -4.87 2.57
C THR A 446 4.31 -5.76 3.41
N VAL A 447 4.65 -6.92 2.83
CA VAL A 447 5.83 -7.73 3.20
C VAL A 447 6.92 -7.68 2.11
N GLU A 448 6.77 -6.83 1.12
CA GLU A 448 7.53 -6.49 -0.08
C GLU A 448 7.25 -7.45 -1.23
N ASP A 449 7.93 -8.59 -1.37
CA ASP A 449 7.67 -9.56 -2.44
C ASP A 449 6.60 -10.58 -2.01
N ALA A 450 6.11 -11.39 -2.95
CA ALA A 450 5.13 -12.44 -2.63
C ALA A 450 5.65 -13.35 -1.51
N PHE A 451 4.89 -13.47 -0.42
CA PHE A 451 5.30 -14.20 0.80
C PHE A 451 6.56 -13.65 1.49
N GLY A 452 6.91 -12.41 1.26
CA GLY A 452 8.06 -11.74 1.87
C GLY A 452 9.38 -12.49 1.64
N ALA A 453 10.14 -12.68 2.69
CA ALA A 453 11.40 -13.43 2.67
C ALA A 453 11.23 -14.95 2.47
N ARG A 454 10.04 -15.46 2.21
CA ARG A 454 9.66 -16.89 2.22
C ARG A 454 9.99 -17.57 3.56
N GLN A 455 9.96 -16.81 4.64
CA GLN A 455 10.21 -17.30 5.99
C GLN A 455 8.90 -17.26 6.78
N LEU A 456 8.22 -18.40 6.90
CA LEU A 456 7.04 -18.56 7.75
C LEU A 456 7.51 -18.83 9.19
N THR A 457 7.05 -18.02 10.14
CA THR A 457 7.29 -18.23 11.58
C THR A 457 5.98 -18.48 12.31
N ASP A 458 5.97 -19.45 13.19
CA ASP A 458 4.84 -19.74 14.09
C ASP A 458 4.78 -18.78 15.30
N GLY A 459 5.73 -17.85 15.41
CA GLY A 459 5.83 -16.93 16.54
C GLY A 459 6.23 -17.60 17.87
N GLY A 460 6.82 -18.78 17.81
CA GLY A 460 7.23 -19.55 19.00
C GLY A 460 6.09 -20.30 19.67
N THR A 461 4.97 -20.50 18.97
CA THR A 461 3.77 -21.18 19.52
C THR A 461 3.86 -22.69 19.45
N GLY A 462 4.70 -23.26 18.60
CA GLY A 462 4.77 -24.70 18.32
C GLY A 462 3.56 -25.25 17.56
N LYS A 463 2.68 -24.38 17.02
CA LYS A 463 1.46 -24.75 16.29
C LYS A 463 1.69 -24.63 14.77
N ALA A 464 0.82 -25.22 13.98
CA ALA A 464 0.87 -25.12 12.52
C ALA A 464 0.47 -23.72 12.02
N GLY A 465 1.13 -23.26 10.95
CA GLY A 465 0.89 -21.95 10.33
C GLY A 465 1.77 -20.87 10.94
N GLY A 466 1.22 -19.66 11.08
CA GLY A 466 1.91 -18.46 11.55
C GLY A 466 1.80 -17.30 10.57
N PHE A 467 2.86 -16.51 10.43
CA PHE A 467 2.91 -15.34 9.56
C PHE A 467 4.27 -15.23 8.85
N PHE A 468 4.29 -14.57 7.68
CA PHE A 468 5.52 -14.35 6.93
C PHE A 468 6.30 -13.16 7.45
N LEU A 469 7.63 -13.27 7.38
CA LEU A 469 8.56 -12.17 7.58
C LEU A 469 8.77 -11.43 6.25
N ASN A 470 8.89 -10.11 6.33
CA ASN A 470 9.15 -9.26 5.18
C ASN A 470 10.56 -9.50 4.60
N ASN A 471 10.75 -9.10 3.33
CA ASN A 471 12.06 -8.96 2.70
C ASN A 471 12.37 -7.48 2.39
N GLN A 472 11.87 -6.56 3.18
CA GLN A 472 11.77 -5.14 2.85
C GLN A 472 13.10 -4.45 2.59
N LEU A 473 14.21 -5.00 3.11
CA LEU A 473 15.53 -4.41 2.86
C LEU A 473 15.95 -4.51 1.39
N THR A 474 15.32 -5.39 0.59
CA THR A 474 15.57 -5.46 -0.86
C THR A 474 15.02 -4.26 -1.63
N ASP A 475 14.25 -3.38 -1.00
CA ASP A 475 13.90 -2.07 -1.55
C ASP A 475 15.07 -1.06 -1.50
N PHE A 476 16.12 -1.31 -0.74
CA PHE A 476 17.37 -0.56 -0.85
C PHE A 476 18.09 -0.83 -2.16
N SER A 477 18.94 0.09 -2.58
CA SER A 477 19.87 -0.17 -3.68
C SER A 477 20.81 -1.32 -3.32
N PHE A 478 20.93 -2.32 -4.20
CA PHE A 478 21.89 -3.42 -4.01
C PHE A 478 23.34 -2.95 -4.19
N ALA A 479 23.56 -1.92 -5.04
CA ALA A 479 24.86 -1.24 -5.10
C ALA A 479 24.82 0.01 -4.21
N PRO A 480 25.79 0.21 -3.29
CA PRO A 480 25.83 1.39 -2.43
C PRO A 480 26.20 2.67 -3.17
N MET A 481 26.93 2.55 -4.30
CA MET A 481 27.43 3.65 -5.13
C MET A 481 27.44 3.26 -6.61
N ASP A 482 27.57 4.25 -7.49
CA ASP A 482 27.78 4.03 -8.93
C ASP A 482 29.25 3.69 -9.26
N ALA A 483 29.56 3.56 -10.55
CA ALA A 483 30.89 3.23 -11.04
C ALA A 483 31.94 4.32 -10.74
N GLU A 484 31.50 5.56 -10.55
CA GLU A 484 32.34 6.72 -10.21
C GLU A 484 32.49 6.91 -8.69
N GLY A 485 31.95 6.00 -7.87
CA GLY A 485 32.02 6.06 -6.41
C GLY A 485 31.03 7.04 -5.78
N LYS A 486 30.04 7.51 -6.52
CA LYS A 486 29.01 8.43 -6.02
C LYS A 486 27.92 7.63 -5.29
N PRO A 487 27.57 7.97 -4.03
CA PRO A 487 26.66 7.15 -3.24
C PRO A 487 25.21 7.23 -3.75
N MET A 488 24.46 6.13 -3.62
CA MET A 488 23.03 6.11 -3.82
C MET A 488 22.30 6.72 -2.62
N ALA A 489 21.27 7.55 -2.86
CA ALA A 489 20.44 8.09 -1.78
C ALA A 489 19.79 6.95 -0.98
N ASN A 490 19.33 5.91 -1.67
CA ASN A 490 18.66 4.75 -1.09
C ASN A 490 19.59 3.56 -0.82
N ARG A 491 20.88 3.78 -0.49
CA ARG A 491 21.78 2.71 -0.04
C ARG A 491 21.43 2.22 1.35
N VAL A 492 21.81 0.98 1.67
CA VAL A 492 21.62 0.41 3.01
C VAL A 492 22.45 1.19 4.04
N GLN A 493 21.85 1.50 5.18
CA GLN A 493 22.52 2.03 6.38
C GLN A 493 21.79 1.50 7.63
N PRO A 494 22.50 1.24 8.76
CA PRO A 494 21.86 0.81 10.01
C PRO A 494 20.75 1.76 10.46
N GLY A 495 19.61 1.23 10.85
CA GLY A 495 18.44 2.00 11.31
C GLY A 495 17.65 2.75 10.22
N LYS A 496 18.14 2.78 8.99
CA LYS A 496 17.49 3.45 7.86
C LYS A 496 16.28 2.67 7.36
N ARG A 497 15.26 3.39 6.87
CA ARG A 497 14.10 2.86 6.19
C ARG A 497 14.34 2.81 4.68
N PRO A 498 14.07 1.68 4.00
CA PRO A 498 14.19 1.64 2.55
C PRO A 498 13.13 2.50 1.88
N ARG A 499 13.49 3.09 0.72
CA ARG A 499 12.54 3.82 -0.12
C ARG A 499 11.35 2.92 -0.48
N SER A 500 10.16 3.50 -0.55
CA SER A 500 8.93 2.81 -0.93
C SER A 500 8.26 3.50 -2.11
N SER A 501 7.46 2.73 -2.85
CA SER A 501 6.54 3.23 -3.88
C SER A 501 5.08 3.29 -3.38
N MET A 502 4.79 2.84 -2.16
CA MET A 502 3.44 2.88 -1.58
C MET A 502 2.91 4.32 -1.55
N ALA A 503 1.72 4.52 -2.12
CA ALA A 503 1.13 5.84 -2.33
C ALA A 503 -0.29 5.94 -1.74
N PRO A 504 -0.48 5.73 -0.42
CA PRO A 504 -1.76 6.03 0.19
C PRO A 504 -2.06 7.52 -0.01
N THR A 505 -3.30 7.85 -0.42
CA THR A 505 -3.65 9.20 -0.83
C THR A 505 -5.02 9.62 -0.30
N LEU A 506 -5.10 10.85 0.21
CA LEU A 506 -6.33 11.54 0.59
C LEU A 506 -6.49 12.79 -0.28
N VAL A 507 -7.70 13.01 -0.79
CA VAL A 507 -8.03 14.18 -1.62
C VAL A 507 -9.10 15.00 -0.94
N PHE A 508 -8.88 16.31 -0.88
CA PHE A 508 -9.78 17.29 -0.30
C PHE A 508 -10.21 18.29 -1.37
N ASP A 509 -11.45 18.72 -1.32
CA ASP A 509 -11.87 19.92 -2.01
C ASP A 509 -11.14 21.13 -1.40
N LYS A 510 -10.46 21.91 -2.24
CA LYS A 510 -9.58 22.98 -1.76
C LYS A 510 -10.36 24.14 -1.12
N ALA A 511 -11.56 24.43 -1.62
CA ALA A 511 -12.36 25.56 -1.14
C ALA A 511 -12.98 25.27 0.23
N THR A 512 -13.48 24.05 0.42
CA THR A 512 -14.16 23.65 1.66
C THR A 512 -13.26 22.91 2.65
N ASN A 513 -12.10 22.46 2.21
CA ASN A 513 -11.17 21.58 2.94
C ASN A 513 -11.82 20.27 3.45
N LYS A 514 -12.90 19.83 2.79
CA LYS A 514 -13.57 18.55 3.09
C LYS A 514 -12.97 17.44 2.28
N ILE A 515 -12.89 16.24 2.89
CA ILE A 515 -12.44 15.03 2.21
C ILE A 515 -13.41 14.68 1.07
N VAL A 516 -12.87 14.39 -0.11
CA VAL A 516 -13.63 13.96 -1.29
C VAL A 516 -13.27 12.58 -1.76
N MET A 517 -12.05 12.09 -1.45
CA MET A 517 -11.64 10.74 -1.84
C MET A 517 -10.51 10.20 -0.95
N THR A 518 -10.53 8.92 -0.69
CA THR A 518 -9.40 8.12 -0.23
C THR A 518 -9.10 7.04 -1.25
N GLY A 519 -7.82 6.73 -1.48
CA GLY A 519 -7.46 5.69 -2.43
C GLY A 519 -5.98 5.35 -2.44
N GLY A 520 -5.67 4.26 -3.10
CA GLY A 520 -4.33 3.76 -3.34
C GLY A 520 -4.35 2.36 -3.94
N SER A 521 -3.17 1.80 -4.18
CA SER A 521 -3.00 0.52 -4.86
C SER A 521 -1.86 -0.29 -4.28
N MET A 522 -1.80 -1.53 -4.70
CA MET A 522 -0.63 -2.38 -4.70
C MET A 522 0.03 -2.40 -6.09
N GLY A 523 1.23 -2.99 -6.22
CA GLY A 523 1.88 -3.21 -7.52
C GLY A 523 3.33 -2.76 -7.60
N GLY A 524 4.07 -2.71 -6.49
CA GLY A 524 5.47 -2.28 -6.46
C GLY A 524 5.64 -0.87 -7.03
N ALA A 525 6.63 -0.65 -7.88
CA ALA A 525 6.88 0.66 -8.50
C ALA A 525 5.69 1.20 -9.32
N LEU A 526 4.82 0.31 -9.84
CA LEU A 526 3.63 0.67 -10.60
C LEU A 526 2.50 1.24 -9.72
N ILE A 527 2.58 1.13 -8.39
CA ILE A 527 1.63 1.77 -7.46
C ILE A 527 1.47 3.27 -7.78
N ILE A 528 2.59 3.93 -8.09
CA ILE A 528 2.61 5.35 -8.45
C ILE A 528 1.72 5.62 -9.67
N HIS A 529 1.81 4.78 -10.70
CA HIS A 529 1.00 4.91 -11.91
C HIS A 529 -0.46 4.56 -11.67
N HIS A 530 -0.73 3.51 -10.91
CA HIS A 530 -2.11 3.13 -10.56
C HIS A 530 -2.80 4.27 -9.79
N THR A 531 -2.12 4.87 -8.81
CA THR A 531 -2.64 5.99 -8.03
C THR A 531 -2.80 7.26 -8.89
N ALA A 532 -1.80 7.59 -9.72
CA ALA A 532 -1.88 8.75 -10.62
C ALA A 532 -3.00 8.60 -11.67
N LYS A 533 -3.21 7.38 -12.22
CA LYS A 533 -4.34 7.04 -13.08
C LYS A 533 -5.66 7.30 -12.38
N LEU A 534 -5.84 6.77 -11.17
CA LEU A 534 -7.05 6.97 -10.37
C LEU A 534 -7.34 8.46 -10.18
N LEU A 535 -6.34 9.22 -9.73
CA LEU A 535 -6.50 10.66 -9.47
C LEU A 535 -6.79 11.45 -10.73
N PHE A 536 -6.01 11.26 -11.80
CA PHE A 536 -6.24 12.00 -13.03
C PHE A 536 -7.63 11.73 -13.62
N SER A 537 -8.03 10.48 -13.70
CA SER A 537 -9.30 10.09 -14.31
C SER A 537 -10.52 10.50 -13.48
N THR A 538 -10.42 10.49 -12.16
CA THR A 538 -11.53 10.99 -11.31
C THR A 538 -11.62 12.51 -11.30
N LEU A 539 -10.49 13.21 -11.22
CA LEU A 539 -10.46 14.66 -11.02
C LEU A 539 -10.59 15.46 -12.32
N ASN A 540 -10.06 14.96 -13.46
CA ASN A 540 -10.13 15.66 -14.75
C ASN A 540 -11.23 15.12 -15.67
N TRP A 541 -11.40 13.78 -15.73
CA TRP A 541 -12.40 13.18 -16.63
C TRP A 541 -13.76 12.96 -15.96
N GLY A 542 -13.85 13.21 -14.63
CA GLY A 542 -15.12 13.07 -13.89
C GLY A 542 -15.58 11.62 -13.74
N LEU A 543 -14.71 10.64 -13.93
CA LEU A 543 -15.05 9.23 -13.74
C LEU A 543 -15.29 8.94 -12.26
N ASN A 544 -16.24 8.06 -11.95
CA ASN A 544 -16.36 7.55 -10.58
C ASN A 544 -15.21 6.58 -10.24
N ALA A 545 -15.05 6.24 -8.96
CA ALA A 545 -13.94 5.42 -8.48
C ALA A 545 -13.85 4.09 -9.25
N GLN A 546 -14.97 3.39 -9.50
CA GLN A 546 -14.93 2.11 -10.21
C GLN A 546 -14.55 2.29 -11.69
N GLN A 547 -15.11 3.26 -12.38
CA GLN A 547 -14.77 3.56 -13.76
C GLN A 547 -13.28 3.89 -13.93
N ALA A 548 -12.73 4.70 -13.02
CA ALA A 548 -11.31 5.05 -13.00
C ALA A 548 -10.41 3.83 -12.75
N ILE A 549 -10.83 2.92 -11.86
CA ILE A 549 -10.13 1.67 -11.55
C ILE A 549 -10.16 0.71 -12.73
N ASP A 550 -11.29 0.63 -13.44
CA ASP A 550 -11.50 -0.27 -14.58
C ASP A 550 -10.66 0.10 -15.81
N LEU A 551 -10.20 1.35 -15.93
CA LEU A 551 -9.32 1.74 -17.03
C LEU A 551 -8.11 0.80 -17.11
N PRO A 552 -7.58 0.53 -18.33
CA PRO A 552 -6.31 -0.18 -18.48
C PRO A 552 -5.19 0.46 -17.66
N ASN A 553 -4.23 -0.35 -17.23
CA ASN A 553 -3.03 0.13 -16.56
C ASN A 553 -1.95 0.50 -17.58
N PHE A 554 -1.15 1.51 -17.24
CA PHE A 554 -0.07 2.04 -18.07
C PHE A 554 0.96 2.78 -17.21
N GLY A 555 2.13 3.08 -17.78
CA GLY A 555 3.16 3.86 -17.10
C GLY A 555 4.51 3.84 -17.79
N SER A 556 5.52 4.38 -17.12
CA SER A 556 6.94 4.22 -17.45
C SER A 556 7.80 4.42 -16.21
N LEU A 557 8.77 3.54 -16.03
CA LEU A 557 9.75 3.62 -14.92
C LEU A 557 11.06 4.30 -15.39
N ASN A 558 10.95 5.31 -16.24
CA ASN A 558 12.06 5.96 -16.95
C ASN A 558 12.73 5.06 -18.01
N GLY A 559 11.93 4.31 -18.73
CA GLY A 559 12.33 3.41 -19.82
C GLY A 559 11.17 3.24 -20.80
N PRO A 560 10.87 2.01 -21.22
CA PRO A 560 9.72 1.73 -22.10
C PRO A 560 8.40 2.31 -21.59
N SER A 561 7.51 2.62 -22.51
CA SER A 561 6.10 2.83 -22.23
C SER A 561 5.46 1.46 -21.93
N LEU A 562 4.99 1.28 -20.72
CA LEU A 562 4.37 0.04 -20.24
C LEU A 562 2.86 0.14 -20.45
N LEU A 563 2.27 -0.85 -21.10
CA LEU A 563 0.84 -0.96 -21.33
C LEU A 563 0.34 -2.32 -20.83
N GLU A 564 -0.86 -2.34 -20.22
CA GLU A 564 -1.51 -3.58 -19.83
C GLU A 564 -1.87 -4.39 -21.08
N GLU A 565 -1.38 -5.63 -21.14
CA GLU A 565 -1.54 -6.50 -22.31
C GLU A 565 -3.03 -6.74 -22.65
N LYS A 566 -3.33 -6.77 -23.96
CA LYS A 566 -4.70 -7.02 -24.47
C LYS A 566 -5.76 -6.00 -24.03
N ARG A 567 -5.35 -4.83 -23.54
CA ARG A 567 -6.26 -3.77 -23.07
C ARG A 567 -6.22 -2.51 -23.94
N PHE A 568 -5.27 -2.39 -24.85
CA PHE A 568 -5.14 -1.29 -25.79
C PHE A 568 -5.28 -1.78 -27.23
N SER A 569 -5.83 -0.92 -28.11
CA SER A 569 -5.94 -1.24 -29.53
C SER A 569 -4.57 -1.30 -30.19
N PRO A 570 -4.36 -2.15 -31.24
CA PRO A 570 -3.14 -2.11 -32.01
C PRO A 570 -2.82 -0.71 -32.55
N ALA A 571 -3.85 0.05 -32.96
CA ALA A 571 -3.67 1.44 -33.43
C ALA A 571 -3.08 2.36 -32.35
N THR A 572 -3.49 2.22 -31.08
CA THR A 572 -2.90 2.97 -29.96
C THR A 572 -1.43 2.62 -29.76
N VAL A 573 -1.10 1.33 -29.80
CA VAL A 573 0.29 0.84 -29.66
C VAL A 573 1.17 1.37 -30.79
N GLU A 574 0.72 1.26 -32.04
CA GLU A 574 1.46 1.74 -33.22
C GLU A 574 1.61 3.27 -33.22
N ALA A 575 0.61 4.02 -32.78
CA ALA A 575 0.70 5.47 -32.65
C ALA A 575 1.80 5.91 -31.66
N LEU A 576 1.99 5.17 -30.57
CA LEU A 576 3.10 5.40 -29.61
C LEU A 576 4.45 5.01 -30.22
N ARG A 577 4.53 3.88 -30.95
CA ARG A 577 5.75 3.43 -31.65
C ARG A 577 6.16 4.41 -32.74
N ALA A 578 5.21 4.97 -33.49
CA ALA A 578 5.46 5.97 -34.51
C ALA A 578 6.13 7.25 -33.96
N ARG A 579 5.95 7.52 -32.65
CA ARG A 579 6.65 8.59 -31.93
C ARG A 579 8.02 8.17 -31.39
N GLY A 580 8.52 6.99 -31.75
CA GLY A 580 9.79 6.46 -31.28
C GLY A 580 9.75 5.87 -29.87
N ALA A 581 8.57 5.69 -29.27
CA ALA A 581 8.45 5.03 -27.98
C ALA A 581 8.74 3.53 -28.11
N GLU A 582 9.59 2.99 -27.24
CA GLU A 582 9.60 1.56 -26.98
C GLU A 582 8.34 1.23 -26.17
N VAL A 583 7.46 0.40 -26.74
CA VAL A 583 6.22 -0.03 -26.08
C VAL A 583 6.33 -1.48 -25.65
N ARG A 584 6.12 -1.75 -24.36
CA ARG A 584 6.08 -3.09 -23.78
C ARG A 584 4.67 -3.36 -23.23
N GLU A 585 4.00 -4.33 -23.83
CA GLU A 585 2.75 -4.87 -23.31
C GLU A 585 3.06 -5.98 -22.30
N MET A 586 2.45 -5.92 -21.11
CA MET A 586 2.73 -6.85 -20.03
C MET A 586 1.53 -7.00 -19.09
N ASN A 587 1.53 -8.06 -18.30
CA ASN A 587 0.59 -8.16 -17.19
C ASN A 587 0.87 -7.06 -16.15
N MET A 588 -0.09 -6.15 -15.95
CA MET A 588 -0.01 -5.04 -15.01
C MET A 588 -1.10 -5.17 -13.95
N THR A 589 -1.00 -6.20 -13.12
CA THR A 589 -1.98 -6.41 -12.05
C THR A 589 -1.90 -5.33 -11.00
N SER A 590 -2.92 -4.47 -10.93
CA SER A 590 -3.15 -3.52 -9.82
C SER A 590 -4.02 -4.12 -8.72
N GLY A 591 -4.20 -3.39 -7.63
CA GLY A 591 -5.11 -3.71 -6.53
C GLY A 591 -5.66 -2.42 -5.96
N LEU A 592 -6.19 -1.58 -6.86
CA LEU A 592 -6.79 -0.30 -6.49
C LEU A 592 -8.00 -0.50 -5.58
N GLN A 593 -8.03 0.28 -4.51
CA GLN A 593 -9.18 0.44 -3.63
C GLN A 593 -9.40 1.93 -3.43
N ALA A 594 -10.60 2.42 -3.67
CA ALA A 594 -10.90 3.84 -3.52
C ALA A 594 -12.33 4.06 -3.05
N ILE A 595 -12.55 5.13 -2.30
CA ILE A 595 -13.86 5.59 -1.85
C ILE A 595 -13.96 7.07 -2.12
N GLN A 596 -14.98 7.49 -2.88
CA GLN A 596 -15.34 8.88 -3.12
C GLN A 596 -16.49 9.30 -2.21
N LYS A 597 -16.43 10.51 -1.68
CA LYS A 597 -17.57 11.16 -1.03
C LYS A 597 -18.54 11.63 -2.10
N THR A 598 -19.83 11.32 -1.92
CA THR A 598 -20.93 11.80 -2.75
C THR A 598 -21.84 12.74 -1.95
N GLU A 599 -22.85 13.31 -2.59
CA GLU A 599 -23.85 14.14 -1.92
C GLU A 599 -24.63 13.37 -0.83
N LYS A 600 -24.94 12.10 -1.08
CA LYS A 600 -25.79 11.27 -0.21
C LYS A 600 -25.04 10.21 0.60
N GLY A 601 -23.71 10.11 0.46
CA GLY A 601 -22.95 9.06 1.11
C GLY A 601 -21.58 8.88 0.47
N PHE A 602 -21.29 7.65 0.06
CA PHE A 602 -20.02 7.28 -0.54
C PHE A 602 -20.22 6.42 -1.77
N PHE A 603 -19.27 6.44 -2.68
CA PHE A 603 -19.18 5.51 -3.79
C PHE A 603 -17.79 4.86 -3.81
N GLY A 604 -17.73 3.55 -3.64
CA GLY A 604 -16.49 2.80 -3.60
C GLY A 604 -16.23 2.01 -4.87
N GLY A 605 -14.94 1.86 -5.20
CA GLY A 605 -14.44 1.02 -6.27
C GLY A 605 -13.38 0.05 -5.78
N ALA A 606 -13.36 -1.15 -6.33
CA ALA A 606 -12.36 -2.18 -6.08
C ALA A 606 -11.84 -2.78 -7.40
N ASP A 607 -10.58 -3.15 -7.42
CA ASP A 607 -9.90 -3.59 -8.64
C ASP A 607 -10.49 -4.89 -9.21
N PRO A 608 -10.94 -4.90 -10.48
CA PRO A 608 -11.47 -6.10 -11.13
C PRO A 608 -10.40 -7.18 -11.37
N ARG A 609 -9.11 -6.84 -11.24
CA ARG A 609 -7.97 -7.78 -11.34
C ARG A 609 -7.72 -8.54 -10.05
N ARG A 610 -8.48 -8.24 -8.99
CA ARG A 610 -8.33 -8.75 -7.63
C ARG A 610 -9.67 -9.14 -7.00
N GLU A 611 -9.57 -9.80 -5.85
CA GLU A 611 -10.72 -10.31 -5.11
C GLU A 611 -11.45 -9.24 -4.28
N GLY A 612 -10.83 -8.09 -4.06
CA GLY A 612 -11.34 -7.02 -3.20
C GLY A 612 -12.74 -6.55 -3.52
N VAL A 613 -13.42 -6.04 -2.50
CA VAL A 613 -14.78 -5.47 -2.57
C VAL A 613 -14.87 -4.24 -1.68
N VAL A 614 -15.93 -3.45 -1.90
CA VAL A 614 -16.31 -2.37 -1.00
C VAL A 614 -17.58 -2.78 -0.26
N LEU A 615 -17.56 -2.62 1.06
CA LEU A 615 -18.71 -2.87 1.94
C LEU A 615 -19.01 -1.63 2.77
N GLY A 616 -20.29 -1.39 3.06
CA GLY A 616 -20.76 -0.26 3.87
C GLY A 616 -22.25 -0.35 4.16
N ASP A 617 -22.77 0.63 4.90
CA ASP A 617 -24.20 0.81 5.20
C ASP A 617 -24.70 2.14 4.65
#